data_87432d829cda3391d178d3886ea10976
#
_entry.id   87432d829cda3391d178d3886ea10976
#
_cell.length_a   1.000
_cell.length_b   1.000
_cell.length_c   1.000
_cell.angle_alpha   90.00
_cell.angle_beta   90.00
_cell.angle_gamma   90.00
#
_symmetry.space_group_name_H-M   'P 1'
#
loop_
_entity.id
_entity.type
_entity.pdbx_description
1 polymer ?
#
loop_
_entity_poly.entity_id
_entity_poly.type
_entity_poly.pdbx_seq_one_letter_code
_entity_poly.pdbx_strand_id
1 'polypeptide(L)'
;MLLENRTAIVYGAAGALGSAVSRAYAREGATVYLAGHHLDRVEMLAKEIAADGGRAYAHQVDALDPEAVDAHAELVAERAGSIDVSFNAVGLDHVQGVPLRELSLDDFLLPMNTFVRTQFLTTAAAARRMVGQRSGAIVVLSTSAARAPMPSGGFGVACAGIESLARELAGEVGPFGVRVVCLRPDAIPESVQHGSYVRETWRRAAEANGATLEDMLAAKPGMPNPLLGRAVTLADVAGTAVYLASDLSSGLTGSITTVGCGVLVD
;
A
#
# COMPACT_ATOMS: atom_id res chain seq x y z
N MET A 1 22.57 4.49 -3.99
CA MET A 1 21.23 3.86 -3.99
C MET A 1 20.77 3.70 -2.53
N LEU A 2 19.54 4.11 -2.22
CA LEU A 2 19.04 4.14 -0.83
C LEU A 2 18.68 2.76 -0.26
N LEU A 3 18.45 1.78 -1.13
CA LEU A 3 18.06 0.41 -0.76
C LEU A 3 19.03 -0.64 -1.28
N GLU A 4 20.29 -0.25 -1.49
CA GLU A 4 21.31 -1.16 -1.99
C GLU A 4 21.48 -2.37 -1.06
N ASN A 5 21.48 -3.57 -1.63
CA ASN A 5 21.55 -4.85 -0.92
C ASN A 5 20.40 -5.12 0.06
N ARG A 6 19.29 -4.38 -0.03
CA ARG A 6 18.08 -4.65 0.77
C ARG A 6 17.18 -5.66 0.05
N THR A 7 16.54 -6.50 0.83
CA THR A 7 15.49 -7.43 0.38
C THR A 7 14.12 -6.84 0.70
N ALA A 8 13.31 -6.61 -0.32
CA ALA A 8 11.97 -6.05 -0.15
C ALA A 8 10.89 -7.03 -0.62
N ILE A 9 9.83 -7.20 0.17
CA ILE A 9 8.59 -7.87 -0.26
C ILE A 9 7.57 -6.79 -0.59
N VAL A 10 6.92 -6.91 -1.76
CA VAL A 10 5.79 -6.07 -2.15
C VAL A 10 4.59 -6.96 -2.44
N TYR A 11 3.56 -6.90 -1.59
CA TYR A 11 2.28 -7.57 -1.81
C TYR A 11 1.36 -6.67 -2.65
N GLY A 12 0.58 -7.27 -3.55
CA GLY A 12 -0.19 -6.50 -4.54
C GLY A 12 0.70 -5.82 -5.59
N ALA A 13 1.87 -6.41 -5.87
CA ALA A 13 2.93 -5.82 -6.68
C ALA A 13 2.51 -5.45 -8.11
N ALA A 14 1.59 -6.19 -8.73
CA ALA A 14 1.13 -5.92 -10.10
C ALA A 14 0.03 -4.84 -10.21
N GLY A 15 -0.44 -4.30 -9.09
CA GLY A 15 -1.36 -3.15 -9.07
C GLY A 15 -0.65 -1.84 -9.41
N ALA A 16 -1.43 -0.77 -9.67
CA ALA A 16 -0.87 0.53 -10.05
C ALA A 16 0.19 1.03 -9.06
N LEU A 17 -0.15 1.10 -7.76
CA LEU A 17 0.78 1.55 -6.73
C LEU A 17 1.88 0.52 -6.44
N GLY A 18 1.51 -0.78 -6.36
CA GLY A 18 2.48 -1.85 -6.11
C GLY A 18 3.58 -1.90 -7.17
N SER A 19 3.24 -1.74 -8.45
CA SER A 19 4.22 -1.72 -9.54
C SER A 19 5.12 -0.48 -9.50
N ALA A 20 4.56 0.69 -9.19
CA ALA A 20 5.34 1.92 -9.04
C ALA A 20 6.37 1.82 -7.91
N VAL A 21 5.95 1.31 -6.74
CA VAL A 21 6.82 1.09 -5.58
C VAL A 21 7.87 0.02 -5.87
N SER A 22 7.48 -1.10 -6.49
CA SER A 22 8.42 -2.18 -6.83
C SER A 22 9.53 -1.71 -7.76
N ARG A 23 9.19 -0.94 -8.80
CA ARG A 23 10.18 -0.34 -9.70
C ARG A 23 11.07 0.66 -8.97
N ALA A 24 10.52 1.48 -8.09
CA ALA A 24 11.29 2.45 -7.32
C ALA A 24 12.26 1.75 -6.36
N TYR A 25 11.83 0.70 -5.67
CA TYR A 25 12.72 -0.08 -4.80
C TYR A 25 13.85 -0.75 -5.59
N ALA A 26 13.54 -1.34 -6.74
CA ALA A 26 14.54 -1.96 -7.60
C ALA A 26 15.56 -0.94 -8.16
N ARG A 27 15.13 0.26 -8.56
CA ARG A 27 16.02 1.35 -9.01
C ARG A 27 16.96 1.83 -7.90
N GLU A 28 16.52 1.75 -6.66
CA GLU A 28 17.31 2.09 -5.48
C GLU A 28 18.17 0.91 -4.96
N GLY A 29 18.28 -0.17 -5.74
CA GLY A 29 19.20 -1.27 -5.50
C GLY A 29 18.64 -2.43 -4.69
N ALA A 30 17.35 -2.41 -4.33
CA ALA A 30 16.74 -3.53 -3.65
C ALA A 30 16.56 -4.75 -4.58
N THR A 31 16.63 -5.93 -3.98
CA THR A 31 16.08 -7.15 -4.57
C THR A 31 14.62 -7.26 -4.16
N VAL A 32 13.69 -7.22 -5.13
CA VAL A 32 12.26 -7.13 -4.86
C VAL A 32 11.56 -8.47 -5.09
N TYR A 33 10.95 -9.01 -4.06
CA TYR A 33 10.07 -10.17 -4.11
C TYR A 33 8.64 -9.68 -4.33
N LEU A 34 8.16 -9.89 -5.53
CA LEU A 34 6.86 -9.41 -6.02
C LEU A 34 5.80 -10.47 -5.71
N ALA A 35 4.83 -10.15 -4.88
CA ALA A 35 3.75 -11.04 -4.52
C ALA A 35 2.40 -10.52 -5.05
N GLY A 36 1.60 -11.42 -5.66
CA GLY A 36 0.29 -11.09 -6.16
C GLY A 36 -0.53 -12.31 -6.55
N HIS A 37 -1.85 -12.13 -6.62
CA HIS A 37 -2.80 -13.20 -6.92
C HIS A 37 -2.68 -13.73 -8.37
N HIS A 38 -2.33 -12.87 -9.34
CA HIS A 38 -2.16 -13.20 -10.76
C HIS A 38 -0.68 -13.31 -11.12
N LEU A 39 -0.17 -14.54 -11.19
CA LEU A 39 1.25 -14.82 -11.41
C LEU A 39 1.75 -14.20 -12.73
N ASP A 40 0.99 -14.32 -13.81
CA ASP A 40 1.31 -13.78 -15.13
C ASP A 40 1.63 -12.29 -15.10
N ARG A 41 0.83 -11.50 -14.36
CA ARG A 41 1.05 -10.05 -14.22
C ARG A 41 2.29 -9.74 -13.37
N VAL A 42 2.53 -10.53 -12.33
CA VAL A 42 3.70 -10.35 -11.46
C VAL A 42 4.98 -10.73 -12.20
N GLU A 43 4.96 -11.80 -13.00
CA GLU A 43 6.08 -12.18 -13.88
C GLU A 43 6.39 -11.15 -14.94
N MET A 44 5.36 -10.53 -15.53
CA MET A 44 5.55 -9.45 -16.49
C MET A 44 6.28 -8.26 -15.85
N LEU A 45 5.85 -7.85 -14.65
CA LEU A 45 6.53 -6.79 -13.89
C LEU A 45 7.98 -7.17 -13.55
N ALA A 46 8.23 -8.41 -13.15
CA ALA A 46 9.60 -8.87 -12.86
C ALA A 46 10.51 -8.78 -14.09
N LYS A 47 10.01 -9.18 -15.27
CA LYS A 47 10.74 -9.06 -16.55
C LYS A 47 11.05 -7.61 -16.92
N GLU A 48 10.09 -6.70 -16.71
CA GLU A 48 10.28 -5.28 -16.98
C GLU A 48 11.31 -4.65 -16.02
N ILE A 49 11.27 -4.99 -14.72
CA ILE A 49 12.26 -4.55 -13.73
C ILE A 49 13.66 -5.08 -14.12
N ALA A 50 13.75 -6.34 -14.56
CA ALA A 50 15.01 -6.93 -14.98
C ALA A 50 15.56 -6.27 -16.26
N ALA A 51 14.69 -5.92 -17.21
CA ALA A 51 15.08 -5.19 -18.42
C ALA A 51 15.63 -3.79 -18.10
N ASP A 52 15.16 -3.16 -17.04
CA ASP A 52 15.67 -1.88 -16.52
C ASP A 52 16.92 -2.05 -15.63
N GLY A 53 17.49 -3.26 -15.54
CA GLY A 53 18.69 -3.56 -14.75
C GLY A 53 18.46 -3.81 -13.25
N GLY A 54 17.21 -3.88 -12.80
CA GLY A 54 16.83 -4.20 -11.42
C GLY A 54 16.77 -5.72 -11.16
N ARG A 55 16.57 -6.09 -9.90
CA ARG A 55 16.41 -7.48 -9.46
C ARG A 55 15.02 -7.71 -8.88
N ALA A 56 14.24 -8.59 -9.50
CA ALA A 56 12.90 -8.92 -9.03
C ALA A 56 12.54 -10.40 -9.26
N TYR A 57 11.80 -10.98 -8.32
CA TYR A 57 11.31 -12.35 -8.37
C TYR A 57 9.80 -12.36 -8.18
N ALA A 58 9.10 -13.07 -9.06
CA ALA A 58 7.64 -13.15 -9.07
C ALA A 58 7.13 -14.37 -8.27
N HIS A 59 6.13 -14.14 -7.44
CA HIS A 59 5.49 -15.18 -6.62
C HIS A 59 3.97 -15.01 -6.65
N GLN A 60 3.27 -16.14 -6.83
CA GLN A 60 1.82 -16.16 -6.64
C GLN A 60 1.51 -16.28 -5.16
N VAL A 61 0.82 -15.28 -4.61
CA VAL A 61 0.42 -15.25 -3.21
C VAL A 61 -0.98 -14.64 -3.10
N ASP A 62 -1.90 -15.37 -2.47
CA ASP A 62 -3.15 -14.79 -2.00
C ASP A 62 -2.89 -14.14 -0.63
N ALA A 63 -2.93 -12.81 -0.57
CA ALA A 63 -2.70 -12.07 0.66
C ALA A 63 -3.85 -12.20 1.69
N LEU A 64 -4.96 -12.83 1.33
CA LEU A 64 -6.05 -13.20 2.25
C LEU A 64 -5.85 -14.58 2.88
N ASP A 65 -4.91 -15.37 2.38
CA ASP A 65 -4.56 -16.68 2.93
C ASP A 65 -3.37 -16.56 3.90
N PRO A 66 -3.57 -16.76 5.21
CA PRO A 66 -2.51 -16.63 6.21
C PRO A 66 -1.36 -17.63 6.00
N GLU A 67 -1.65 -18.84 5.53
CA GLU A 67 -0.64 -19.87 5.30
C GLU A 67 0.24 -19.52 4.09
N ALA A 68 -0.38 -19.03 3.00
CA ALA A 68 0.34 -18.58 1.82
C ALA A 68 1.24 -17.37 2.12
N VAL A 69 0.77 -16.42 2.94
CA VAL A 69 1.56 -15.24 3.34
C VAL A 69 2.74 -15.64 4.21
N ASP A 70 2.55 -16.53 5.20
CA ASP A 70 3.62 -17.01 6.07
C ASP A 70 4.66 -17.83 5.31
N ALA A 71 4.21 -18.77 4.46
CA ALA A 71 5.11 -19.57 3.63
C ALA A 71 5.93 -18.71 2.67
N HIS A 72 5.33 -17.65 2.10
CA HIS A 72 6.05 -16.72 1.25
C HIS A 72 7.12 -15.93 2.02
N ALA A 73 6.78 -15.39 3.19
CA ALA A 73 7.75 -14.67 4.02
C ALA A 73 8.93 -15.58 4.46
N GLU A 74 8.65 -16.85 4.78
CA GLU A 74 9.68 -17.84 5.07
C GLU A 74 10.59 -18.11 3.88
N LEU A 75 10.01 -18.39 2.72
CA LEU A 75 10.74 -18.62 1.47
C LEU A 75 11.67 -17.44 1.13
N VAL A 76 11.21 -16.19 1.32
CA VAL A 76 12.04 -15.01 1.07
C VAL A 76 13.19 -14.94 2.07
N ALA A 77 12.91 -15.15 3.38
CA ALA A 77 13.94 -15.13 4.41
C ALA A 77 15.01 -16.22 4.18
N GLU A 78 14.61 -17.42 3.76
CA GLU A 78 15.54 -18.51 3.44
C GLU A 78 16.38 -18.20 2.20
N ARG A 79 15.79 -17.67 1.13
CA ARG A 79 16.50 -17.40 -0.14
C ARG A 79 17.41 -16.19 -0.09
N ALA A 80 16.97 -15.14 0.58
CA ALA A 80 17.69 -13.86 0.63
C ALA A 80 18.50 -13.67 1.91
N GLY A 81 18.27 -14.50 2.94
CA GLY A 81 18.90 -14.37 4.25
C GLY A 81 18.23 -13.36 5.18
N SER A 82 17.45 -12.43 4.65
CA SER A 82 16.71 -11.42 5.41
C SER A 82 15.48 -10.91 4.67
N ILE A 83 14.57 -10.27 5.41
CA ILE A 83 13.52 -9.39 4.90
C ILE A 83 13.78 -8.00 5.47
N ASP A 84 14.26 -7.06 4.67
CA ASP A 84 14.58 -5.72 5.14
C ASP A 84 13.40 -4.76 5.04
N VAL A 85 12.53 -4.97 4.04
CA VAL A 85 11.36 -4.13 3.78
C VAL A 85 10.14 -4.99 3.49
N SER A 86 9.00 -4.67 4.09
CA SER A 86 7.69 -5.21 3.72
C SER A 86 6.74 -4.07 3.37
N PHE A 87 6.15 -4.11 2.17
CA PHE A 87 5.16 -3.15 1.70
C PHE A 87 3.91 -3.87 1.21
N ASN A 88 2.74 -3.46 1.71
CA ASN A 88 1.47 -4.02 1.25
C ASN A 88 0.68 -2.97 0.46
N ALA A 89 0.56 -3.21 -0.85
CA ALA A 89 -0.24 -2.44 -1.80
C ALA A 89 -1.48 -3.21 -2.29
N VAL A 90 -1.92 -4.23 -1.56
CA VAL A 90 -3.13 -5.00 -1.94
C VAL A 90 -4.33 -4.07 -1.89
N GLY A 91 -4.91 -3.84 -3.05
CA GLY A 91 -6.14 -3.07 -3.21
C GLY A 91 -7.28 -4.00 -3.61
N LEU A 92 -8.42 -3.79 -3.00
CA LEU A 92 -9.62 -4.57 -3.26
C LEU A 92 -10.82 -3.66 -3.46
N ASP A 93 -11.71 -4.09 -4.32
CA ASP A 93 -12.92 -3.34 -4.63
C ASP A 93 -13.81 -3.18 -3.40
N HIS A 94 -14.47 -2.03 -3.29
CA HIS A 94 -15.35 -1.68 -2.18
C HIS A 94 -16.38 -0.63 -2.61
N VAL A 95 -17.37 -0.37 -1.76
CA VAL A 95 -18.45 0.58 -2.08
C VAL A 95 -18.06 1.97 -1.59
N GLN A 96 -18.16 2.96 -2.51
CA GLN A 96 -18.04 4.39 -2.21
C GLN A 96 -19.24 5.16 -2.79
N GLY A 97 -19.45 6.38 -2.30
CA GLY A 97 -20.51 7.27 -2.81
C GLY A 97 -21.91 6.99 -2.24
N VAL A 98 -22.07 5.95 -1.42
CA VAL A 98 -23.32 5.63 -0.73
C VAL A 98 -23.27 6.17 0.70
N PRO A 99 -24.31 6.89 1.17
CA PRO A 99 -24.38 7.35 2.55
C PRO A 99 -24.32 6.18 3.55
N LEU A 100 -23.59 6.34 4.66
CA LEU A 100 -23.44 5.27 5.67
C LEU A 100 -24.77 4.74 6.20
N ARG A 101 -25.80 5.60 6.34
CA ARG A 101 -27.14 5.20 6.80
C ARG A 101 -27.88 4.28 5.82
N GLU A 102 -27.42 4.18 4.58
CA GLU A 102 -28.02 3.38 3.50
C GLU A 102 -27.14 2.20 3.09
N LEU A 103 -25.92 2.14 3.63
CA LEU A 103 -24.96 1.10 3.29
C LEU A 103 -25.35 -0.23 3.98
N SER A 104 -25.24 -1.34 3.24
CA SER A 104 -25.43 -2.67 3.84
C SER A 104 -24.29 -3.00 4.83
N LEU A 105 -24.56 -3.88 5.79
CA LEU A 105 -23.53 -4.35 6.74
C LEU A 105 -22.38 -5.05 5.99
N ASP A 106 -22.69 -5.86 4.97
CA ASP A 106 -21.70 -6.59 4.20
C ASP A 106 -20.78 -5.64 3.43
N ASP A 107 -21.32 -4.62 2.78
CA ASP A 107 -20.55 -3.59 2.08
C ASP A 107 -19.69 -2.77 3.06
N PHE A 108 -20.22 -2.51 4.27
CA PHE A 108 -19.45 -1.84 5.32
C PHE A 108 -18.28 -2.69 5.79
N LEU A 109 -18.49 -3.98 6.02
CA LEU A 109 -17.46 -4.91 6.53
C LEU A 109 -16.46 -5.34 5.46
N LEU A 110 -16.78 -5.23 4.18
CA LEU A 110 -15.92 -5.69 3.09
C LEU A 110 -14.47 -5.16 3.18
N PRO A 111 -14.22 -3.86 3.40
CA PRO A 111 -12.85 -3.36 3.55
C PRO A 111 -12.14 -3.88 4.82
N MET A 112 -12.87 -4.19 5.89
CA MET A 112 -12.29 -4.81 7.09
C MET A 112 -11.82 -6.23 6.78
N ASN A 113 -12.68 -7.02 6.14
CA ASN A 113 -12.43 -8.42 5.81
C ASN A 113 -11.40 -8.61 4.69
N THR A 114 -11.06 -7.54 3.98
CA THR A 114 -10.13 -7.59 2.85
C THR A 114 -8.91 -6.71 3.13
N PHE A 115 -9.05 -5.39 3.17
CA PHE A 115 -7.94 -4.45 3.26
C PHE A 115 -7.24 -4.52 4.64
N VAL A 116 -7.99 -4.43 5.74
CA VAL A 116 -7.40 -4.58 7.09
C VAL A 116 -6.79 -5.97 7.28
N ARG A 117 -7.50 -7.01 6.83
CA ARG A 117 -7.02 -8.39 6.95
C ARG A 117 -5.70 -8.60 6.23
N THR A 118 -5.56 -8.16 4.98
CA THR A 118 -4.29 -8.31 4.24
C THR A 118 -3.15 -7.51 4.87
N GLN A 119 -3.42 -6.29 5.36
CA GLN A 119 -2.43 -5.49 6.08
C GLN A 119 -1.96 -6.22 7.36
N PHE A 120 -2.88 -6.76 8.13
CA PHE A 120 -2.54 -7.52 9.33
C PHE A 120 -1.69 -8.77 9.01
N LEU A 121 -2.13 -9.60 8.07
CA LEU A 121 -1.44 -10.86 7.74
C LEU A 121 -0.01 -10.60 7.26
N THR A 122 0.16 -9.67 6.33
CA THR A 122 1.48 -9.39 5.74
C THR A 122 2.43 -8.71 6.72
N THR A 123 1.92 -7.80 7.57
CA THR A 123 2.75 -7.13 8.59
C THR A 123 3.15 -8.10 9.69
N ALA A 124 2.24 -8.97 10.15
CA ALA A 124 2.54 -9.98 11.16
C ALA A 124 3.59 -10.99 10.67
N ALA A 125 3.48 -11.47 9.42
CA ALA A 125 4.46 -12.38 8.82
C ALA A 125 5.85 -11.74 8.72
N ALA A 126 5.94 -10.49 8.25
CA ALA A 126 7.19 -9.74 8.19
C ALA A 126 7.76 -9.49 9.60
N ALA A 127 6.93 -9.05 10.55
CA ALA A 127 7.34 -8.74 11.91
C ALA A 127 7.98 -9.96 12.61
N ARG A 128 7.37 -11.16 12.47
CA ARG A 128 7.94 -12.40 13.04
C ARG A 128 9.38 -12.67 12.58
N ARG A 129 9.72 -12.35 11.34
CA ARG A 129 11.09 -12.51 10.80
C ARG A 129 12.01 -11.37 11.23
N MET A 130 11.55 -10.12 11.09
CA MET A 130 12.33 -8.93 11.40
C MET A 130 12.71 -8.81 12.88
N VAL A 131 11.84 -9.27 13.79
CA VAL A 131 12.15 -9.32 15.24
C VAL A 131 13.36 -10.21 15.50
N GLY A 132 13.44 -11.38 14.87
CA GLY A 132 14.61 -12.27 14.95
C GLY A 132 15.87 -11.66 14.33
N GLN A 133 15.72 -10.90 13.25
CA GLN A 133 16.82 -10.18 12.57
C GLN A 133 17.29 -8.95 13.36
N ARG A 134 16.46 -8.42 14.28
CA ARG A 134 16.62 -7.15 15.00
C ARG A 134 16.76 -5.94 14.07
N SER A 135 16.13 -6.00 12.92
CA SER A 135 16.12 -4.94 11.91
C SER A 135 14.98 -5.14 10.92
N GLY A 136 14.49 -4.07 10.33
CA GLY A 136 13.50 -4.09 9.26
C GLY A 136 12.64 -2.83 9.23
N ALA A 137 11.96 -2.62 8.10
CA ALA A 137 11.00 -1.56 7.89
C ALA A 137 9.70 -2.14 7.32
N ILE A 138 8.61 -2.00 8.04
CA ILE A 138 7.27 -2.37 7.61
C ILE A 138 6.54 -1.10 7.22
N VAL A 139 6.13 -0.99 5.95
CA VAL A 139 5.37 0.14 5.43
C VAL A 139 3.95 -0.33 5.14
N VAL A 140 3.00 0.11 5.95
CA VAL A 140 1.57 -0.16 5.74
C VAL A 140 0.94 0.96 4.93
N LEU A 141 -0.13 0.66 4.21
CA LEU A 141 -0.83 1.60 3.36
C LEU A 141 -2.21 1.93 3.93
N SER A 142 -2.46 3.21 4.20
CA SER A 142 -3.76 3.80 4.48
C SER A 142 -4.12 4.75 3.32
N THR A 143 -5.10 5.61 3.50
CA THR A 143 -5.43 6.71 2.57
C THR A 143 -6.00 7.90 3.32
N SER A 144 -6.13 9.06 2.64
CA SER A 144 -6.81 10.25 3.18
C SER A 144 -8.23 9.98 3.66
N ALA A 145 -8.88 8.91 3.18
CA ALA A 145 -10.20 8.48 3.66
C ALA A 145 -10.23 8.19 5.17
N ALA A 146 -9.09 7.90 5.80
CA ALA A 146 -8.99 7.76 7.25
C ALA A 146 -9.37 9.03 8.03
N ARG A 147 -9.29 10.20 7.39
CA ARG A 147 -9.50 11.52 8.01
C ARG A 147 -10.51 12.40 7.28
N ALA A 148 -10.68 12.22 5.98
CA ALA A 148 -11.59 13.03 5.19
C ALA A 148 -13.05 12.62 5.45
N PRO A 149 -13.96 13.56 5.75
CA PRO A 149 -15.38 13.27 5.95
C PRO A 149 -16.06 13.11 4.57
N MET A 150 -15.80 11.99 3.93
CA MET A 150 -16.34 11.67 2.61
C MET A 150 -17.12 10.34 2.65
N PRO A 151 -18.08 10.10 1.71
CA PRO A 151 -18.85 8.86 1.68
C PRO A 151 -18.01 7.71 1.12
N SER A 152 -16.99 7.32 1.87
CA SER A 152 -16.06 6.22 1.54
C SER A 152 -16.55 4.84 2.00
N GLY A 153 -17.79 4.75 2.48
CA GLY A 153 -18.33 3.50 3.04
C GLY A 153 -17.53 3.02 4.24
N GLY A 154 -17.30 1.70 4.35
CA GLY A 154 -16.44 1.11 5.36
C GLY A 154 -14.95 1.37 5.17
N PHE A 155 -14.54 1.86 3.99
CA PHE A 155 -13.13 2.02 3.63
C PHE A 155 -12.40 3.06 4.49
N GLY A 156 -13.05 4.18 4.82
CA GLY A 156 -12.47 5.19 5.72
C GLY A 156 -12.20 4.63 7.12
N VAL A 157 -13.13 3.82 7.65
CA VAL A 157 -12.96 3.14 8.94
C VAL A 157 -11.83 2.11 8.87
N ALA A 158 -11.75 1.34 7.78
CA ALA A 158 -10.65 0.40 7.53
C ALA A 158 -9.29 1.12 7.50
N CYS A 159 -9.19 2.23 6.79
CA CYS A 159 -7.97 3.05 6.73
C CYS A 159 -7.56 3.58 8.11
N ALA A 160 -8.49 4.07 8.91
CA ALA A 160 -8.25 4.51 10.29
C ALA A 160 -7.78 3.35 11.18
N GLY A 161 -8.37 2.16 11.01
CA GLY A 161 -7.95 0.93 11.69
C GLY A 161 -6.53 0.51 11.35
N ILE A 162 -6.11 0.64 10.08
CA ILE A 162 -4.75 0.36 9.65
C ILE A 162 -3.74 1.35 10.27
N GLU A 163 -4.11 2.62 10.43
CA GLU A 163 -3.27 3.58 11.12
C GLU A 163 -3.09 3.25 12.61
N SER A 164 -4.13 2.68 13.25
CA SER A 164 -4.03 2.15 14.61
C SER A 164 -3.12 0.92 14.65
N LEU A 165 -3.31 -0.04 13.75
CA LEU A 165 -2.47 -1.22 13.61
C LEU A 165 -0.98 -0.85 13.48
N ALA A 166 -0.66 0.18 12.67
CA ALA A 166 0.71 0.64 12.52
C ALA A 166 1.33 1.12 13.83
N ARG A 167 0.56 1.87 14.65
CA ARG A 167 1.03 2.37 15.95
C ARG A 167 1.22 1.25 16.96
N GLU A 168 0.26 0.34 17.04
CA GLU A 168 0.31 -0.81 17.96
C GLU A 168 1.50 -1.71 17.65
N LEU A 169 1.64 -2.11 16.38
CA LEU A 169 2.76 -2.94 15.94
C LEU A 169 4.12 -2.23 16.12
N ALA A 170 4.20 -0.91 15.89
CA ALA A 170 5.42 -0.15 16.14
C ALA A 170 5.85 -0.19 17.61
N GLY A 171 4.89 -0.14 18.54
CA GLY A 171 5.16 -0.28 19.98
C GLY A 171 5.66 -1.68 20.34
N GLU A 172 5.13 -2.71 19.69
CA GLU A 172 5.51 -4.10 19.94
C GLU A 172 6.90 -4.43 19.40
N VAL A 173 7.20 -4.06 18.14
CA VAL A 173 8.43 -4.49 17.46
C VAL A 173 9.57 -3.47 17.52
N GLY A 174 9.31 -2.24 17.93
CA GLY A 174 10.32 -1.18 18.07
C GLY A 174 11.50 -1.56 18.97
N PRO A 175 11.30 -2.20 20.14
CA PRO A 175 12.40 -2.68 20.99
C PRO A 175 13.37 -3.67 20.31
N PHE A 176 12.94 -4.26 19.19
CA PHE A 176 13.73 -5.17 18.38
C PHE A 176 14.38 -4.48 17.17
N GLY A 177 14.35 -3.15 17.09
CA GLY A 177 14.95 -2.41 15.98
C GLY A 177 14.14 -2.45 14.67
N VAL A 178 12.87 -2.85 14.74
CA VAL A 178 11.95 -2.89 13.58
C VAL A 178 11.10 -1.63 13.57
N ARG A 179 11.04 -0.94 12.44
CA ARG A 179 10.20 0.24 12.24
C ARG A 179 8.90 -0.13 11.56
N VAL A 180 7.81 0.47 12.02
CA VAL A 180 6.51 0.37 11.34
C VAL A 180 6.03 1.79 11.06
N VAL A 181 5.79 2.09 9.80
CA VAL A 181 5.33 3.41 9.35
C VAL A 181 4.12 3.25 8.46
N CYS A 182 3.18 4.17 8.56
CA CYS A 182 2.00 4.19 7.71
C CYS A 182 2.17 5.26 6.62
N LEU A 183 2.01 4.87 5.37
CA LEU A 183 1.95 5.75 4.22
C LEU A 183 0.49 6.05 3.91
N ARG A 184 0.11 7.33 3.95
CA ARG A 184 -1.26 7.82 3.70
C ARG A 184 -1.27 8.69 2.44
N PRO A 185 -1.40 8.11 1.24
CA PRO A 185 -1.66 8.91 0.05
C PRO A 185 -3.09 9.45 0.02
N ASP A 186 -3.27 10.56 -0.70
CA ASP A 186 -4.58 10.97 -1.18
C ASP A 186 -4.94 10.20 -2.45
N ALA A 187 -6.09 10.54 -3.06
CA ALA A 187 -6.52 9.99 -4.33
C ALA A 187 -5.44 10.17 -5.41
N ILE A 188 -5.15 9.09 -6.14
CA ILE A 188 -4.15 9.08 -7.22
C ILE A 188 -4.88 8.87 -8.54
N PRO A 189 -5.28 9.95 -9.26
CA PRO A 189 -6.11 9.85 -10.47
C PRO A 189 -5.47 8.99 -11.58
N GLU A 190 -4.15 9.06 -11.75
CA GLU A 190 -3.44 8.28 -12.76
C GLU A 190 -3.54 6.76 -12.55
N SER A 191 -3.82 6.29 -11.32
CA SER A 191 -4.00 4.87 -11.04
C SER A 191 -5.16 4.25 -11.84
N VAL A 192 -6.15 5.04 -12.22
CA VAL A 192 -7.29 4.63 -13.06
C VAL A 192 -6.83 4.11 -14.44
N GLN A 193 -5.73 4.62 -14.96
CA GLN A 193 -5.16 4.24 -16.26
C GLN A 193 -4.29 2.98 -16.20
N HIS A 194 -3.91 2.56 -15.00
CA HIS A 194 -2.96 1.46 -14.77
C HIS A 194 -3.63 0.16 -14.26
N GLY A 195 -4.87 -0.10 -14.68
CA GLY A 195 -5.57 -1.36 -14.36
C GLY A 195 -5.93 -1.53 -12.87
N SER A 196 -6.02 -0.44 -12.12
CA SER A 196 -6.41 -0.46 -10.71
C SER A 196 -7.92 -0.72 -10.57
N TYR A 197 -8.30 -1.46 -9.51
CA TYR A 197 -9.69 -1.63 -9.08
C TYR A 197 -10.39 -0.27 -8.84
N VAL A 198 -9.64 0.76 -8.50
CA VAL A 198 -10.11 2.13 -8.25
C VAL A 198 -10.94 2.68 -9.41
N ARG A 199 -10.64 2.29 -10.67
CA ARG A 199 -11.42 2.72 -11.83
C ARG A 199 -12.89 2.36 -11.68
N GLU A 200 -13.18 1.12 -11.32
CA GLU A 200 -14.53 0.63 -11.18
C GLU A 200 -15.22 1.19 -9.94
N THR A 201 -14.51 1.26 -8.83
CA THR A 201 -15.00 1.87 -7.58
C THR A 201 -15.43 3.32 -7.81
N TRP A 202 -14.58 4.12 -8.47
CA TRP A 202 -14.88 5.53 -8.74
C TRP A 202 -15.95 5.73 -9.80
N ARG A 203 -16.02 4.86 -10.82
CA ARG A 203 -17.09 4.89 -11.79
C ARG A 203 -18.45 4.71 -11.10
N ARG A 204 -18.58 3.68 -10.25
CA ARG A 204 -19.83 3.44 -9.50
C ARG A 204 -20.14 4.57 -8.52
N ALA A 205 -19.15 5.12 -7.85
CA ALA A 205 -19.34 6.27 -6.96
C ALA A 205 -19.80 7.51 -7.69
N ALA A 206 -19.27 7.79 -8.87
CA ALA A 206 -19.70 8.90 -9.73
C ALA A 206 -21.16 8.70 -10.18
N GLU A 207 -21.49 7.51 -10.71
CA GLU A 207 -22.86 7.19 -11.19
C GLU A 207 -23.89 7.28 -10.06
N ALA A 208 -23.57 6.81 -8.84
CA ALA A 208 -24.44 6.94 -7.67
C ALA A 208 -24.76 8.40 -7.30
N ASN A 209 -23.93 9.35 -7.76
CA ASN A 209 -24.10 10.79 -7.54
C ASN A 209 -24.50 11.54 -8.84
N GLY A 210 -24.93 10.82 -9.88
CA GLY A 210 -25.41 11.42 -11.14
C GLY A 210 -24.31 12.05 -12.00
N ALA A 211 -23.05 11.64 -11.82
CA ALA A 211 -21.88 12.12 -12.55
C ALA A 211 -21.21 10.99 -13.35
N THR A 212 -20.29 11.34 -14.23
CA THR A 212 -19.41 10.39 -14.93
C THR A 212 -18.05 10.26 -14.21
N LEU A 213 -17.31 9.21 -14.53
CA LEU A 213 -15.92 9.08 -14.07
C LEU A 213 -15.05 10.24 -14.57
N GLU A 214 -15.28 10.69 -15.80
CA GLU A 214 -14.61 11.84 -16.40
C GLU A 214 -14.87 13.13 -15.62
N ASP A 215 -16.13 13.38 -15.24
CA ASP A 215 -16.49 14.53 -14.40
C ASP A 215 -15.79 14.47 -13.05
N MET A 216 -15.77 13.29 -12.43
CA MET A 216 -15.09 13.07 -11.15
C MET A 216 -13.57 13.31 -11.25
N LEU A 217 -12.93 12.84 -12.32
CA LEU A 217 -11.50 13.04 -12.55
C LEU A 217 -11.18 14.51 -12.90
N ALA A 218 -12.07 15.19 -13.68
CA ALA A 218 -11.91 16.59 -14.02
C ALA A 218 -12.10 17.54 -12.82
N ALA A 219 -12.98 17.17 -11.90
CA ALA A 219 -13.21 17.91 -10.66
C ALA A 219 -11.99 17.90 -9.69
N LYS A 220 -10.89 17.26 -10.09
CA LYS A 220 -9.69 17.05 -9.25
C LYS A 220 -10.11 16.40 -7.93
N PRO A 221 -10.37 15.08 -7.93
CA PRO A 221 -10.78 14.37 -6.72
C PRO A 221 -9.74 14.55 -5.64
N GLY A 222 -10.19 15.08 -4.53
CA GLY A 222 -9.40 15.48 -3.38
C GLY A 222 -10.09 16.69 -2.77
N MET A 223 -10.64 16.54 -1.61
CA MET A 223 -11.28 17.64 -0.88
C MET A 223 -10.45 17.99 0.34
N PRO A 224 -10.07 19.22 0.52
CA PRO A 224 -10.13 20.45 -0.28
C PRO A 224 -9.12 20.46 -1.45
N ASN A 225 -9.10 21.54 -2.25
CA ASN A 225 -8.12 21.66 -3.34
C ASN A 225 -6.69 21.50 -2.80
N PRO A 226 -5.85 20.66 -3.47
CA PRO A 226 -4.47 20.49 -3.05
C PRO A 226 -3.72 21.82 -3.01
N LEU A 227 -3.01 22.10 -1.93
CA LEU A 227 -2.24 23.37 -1.79
C LEU A 227 -1.17 23.52 -2.88
N LEU A 228 -0.63 22.40 -3.39
CA LEU A 228 0.33 22.41 -4.50
C LEU A 228 -0.34 22.54 -5.88
N GLY A 229 -1.67 22.70 -5.95
CA GLY A 229 -2.41 22.89 -7.20
C GLY A 229 -2.43 21.66 -8.13
N ARG A 230 -1.97 20.50 -7.68
CA ARG A 230 -1.96 19.25 -8.43
C ARG A 230 -2.38 18.07 -7.57
N ALA A 231 -2.85 17.02 -8.22
CA ALA A 231 -3.10 15.74 -7.55
C ALA A 231 -1.79 15.01 -7.23
N VAL A 232 -1.88 14.02 -6.33
CA VAL A 232 -0.81 13.08 -6.02
C VAL A 232 -0.58 12.16 -7.22
N THR A 233 0.70 11.84 -7.47
CA THR A 233 1.13 10.89 -8.50
C THR A 233 1.61 9.58 -7.88
N LEU A 234 1.65 8.51 -8.68
CA LEU A 234 2.29 7.25 -8.29
C LEU A 234 3.77 7.45 -7.94
N ALA A 235 4.45 8.37 -8.64
CA ALA A 235 5.84 8.71 -8.39
C ALA A 235 6.04 9.39 -7.02
N ASP A 236 5.14 10.31 -6.60
CA ASP A 236 5.19 10.94 -5.27
C ASP A 236 5.12 9.89 -4.16
N VAL A 237 4.19 8.93 -4.31
CA VAL A 237 3.98 7.87 -3.31
C VAL A 237 5.15 6.88 -3.31
N ALA A 238 5.62 6.46 -4.50
CA ALA A 238 6.74 5.54 -4.61
C ALA A 238 8.06 6.14 -4.07
N GLY A 239 8.34 7.42 -4.34
CA GLY A 239 9.49 8.12 -3.77
C GLY A 239 9.43 8.20 -2.24
N THR A 240 8.24 8.48 -1.68
CA THR A 240 8.04 8.45 -0.23
C THR A 240 8.19 7.04 0.34
N ALA A 241 7.70 6.01 -0.34
CA ALA A 241 7.89 4.61 0.09
C ALA A 241 9.38 4.23 0.13
N VAL A 242 10.19 4.67 -0.83
CA VAL A 242 11.66 4.50 -0.82
C VAL A 242 12.27 5.18 0.41
N TYR A 243 11.92 6.45 0.68
CA TYR A 243 12.40 7.16 1.86
C TYR A 243 12.06 6.43 3.15
N LEU A 244 10.79 6.01 3.32
CA LEU A 244 10.32 5.29 4.51
C LEU A 244 10.99 3.90 4.69
N ALA A 245 11.35 3.24 3.61
CA ALA A 245 12.08 1.98 3.63
C ALA A 245 13.56 2.14 3.94
N SER A 246 14.14 3.31 3.69
CA SER A 246 15.58 3.58 3.82
C SER A 246 16.01 3.98 5.22
N ASP A 247 17.33 4.01 5.46
CA ASP A 247 17.93 4.45 6.72
C ASP A 247 17.77 5.97 6.94
N LEU A 248 17.42 6.75 5.91
CA LEU A 248 17.12 8.18 6.05
C LEU A 248 15.90 8.43 6.94
N SER A 249 15.03 7.45 7.09
CA SER A 249 13.86 7.50 7.98
C SER A 249 14.06 6.71 9.27
N SER A 250 15.29 6.43 9.69
CA SER A 250 15.62 5.62 10.87
C SER A 250 14.98 6.10 12.18
N GLY A 251 14.71 7.39 12.30
CA GLY A 251 13.99 7.97 13.44
C GLY A 251 12.46 7.86 13.37
N LEU A 252 11.89 7.28 12.32
CA LEU A 252 10.44 7.21 12.12
C LEU A 252 9.91 5.80 12.42
N THR A 253 9.07 5.68 13.44
CA THR A 253 8.25 4.50 13.72
C THR A 253 6.93 4.93 14.36
N GLY A 254 5.83 4.20 14.15
CA GLY A 254 4.50 4.55 14.64
C GLY A 254 3.91 5.82 14.00
N SER A 255 4.58 6.40 13.02
CA SER A 255 4.18 7.65 12.36
C SER A 255 3.29 7.39 11.15
N ILE A 256 2.45 8.39 10.84
CA ILE A 256 1.61 8.42 9.65
C ILE A 256 2.16 9.50 8.71
N THR A 257 2.68 9.09 7.57
CA THR A 257 3.24 10.01 6.56
C THR A 257 2.19 10.29 5.49
N THR A 258 1.69 11.52 5.43
CA THR A 258 0.70 11.93 4.44
C THR A 258 1.39 12.37 3.14
N VAL A 259 0.93 11.83 2.00
CA VAL A 259 1.31 12.25 0.64
C VAL A 259 0.05 12.72 -0.05
N GLY A 260 -0.29 13.99 0.10
CA GLY A 260 -1.59 14.53 -0.29
C GLY A 260 -1.50 15.85 -1.04
N CYS A 261 -0.33 16.34 -1.40
CA CYS A 261 -0.15 17.66 -2.03
C CYS A 261 -0.87 18.79 -1.26
N GLY A 262 -1.07 18.62 0.07
CA GLY A 262 -1.73 19.58 0.93
C GLY A 262 -3.26 19.46 0.97
N VAL A 263 -3.85 18.33 0.56
CA VAL A 263 -5.29 18.06 0.74
C VAL A 263 -5.64 17.91 2.22
N LEU A 264 -4.81 17.20 2.97
CA LEU A 264 -4.88 17.16 4.42
C LEU A 264 -3.71 17.95 5.01
N VAL A 265 -4.02 18.81 5.95
CA VAL A 265 -3.05 19.48 6.82
C VAL A 265 -3.34 19.08 8.26
N ASP A 266 -2.31 18.88 9.07
CA ASP A 266 -2.45 18.47 10.47
C ASP A 266 -2.87 19.63 11.38
#